data_4c00dd210ccbbceddb248e275040c034
#
_entry.id   4c00dd210ccbbceddb248e275040c034
#
_cell.length_a   1.000
_cell.length_b   1.000
_cell.length_c   1.000
_cell.angle_alpha   90.00
_cell.angle_beta   90.00
_cell.angle_gamma   90.00
#
_symmetry.space_group_name_H-M   'P 1'
#
loop_
_entity.id
_entity.type
_entity.pdbx_description
1 polymer ?
#
loop_
_entity_poly.entity_id
_entity_poly.type
_entity_poly.pdbx_seq_one_letter_code
_entity_poly.pdbx_strand_id
1 'polypeptide(L)'
;MTAYDTNNIFAKILRGELPCYKVYEDDKALAFLDIMPRSEGHALVITKEKARDLFDIKPEALAKLMAVVQKLAPKIQEAMGAEGVLIQQFNGAAACQTVFHLHVHIVPRWNGDTNFMPVIGETRVLAEALSASFKRIQSAFAEVSAGGLAP
;
A
#
# COMPACT_ATOMS: atom_id res chain seq x y z
N MET A 1 -8.31 13.97 -12.64
CA MET A 1 -8.21 12.78 -11.76
C MET A 1 -9.54 12.04 -11.77
N THR A 2 -9.54 10.73 -11.84
CA THR A 2 -10.78 9.92 -11.79
C THR A 2 -11.34 9.99 -10.37
N ALA A 3 -12.65 10.23 -10.22
CA ALA A 3 -13.30 10.32 -8.92
C ALA A 3 -13.18 8.99 -8.13
N TYR A 4 -13.22 9.07 -6.80
CA TYR A 4 -13.27 7.89 -5.95
C TYR A 4 -14.60 7.13 -6.15
N ASP A 5 -14.49 5.84 -6.45
CA ASP A 5 -15.68 4.97 -6.58
C ASP A 5 -16.15 4.51 -5.20
N THR A 6 -17.29 5.00 -4.75
CA THR A 6 -17.91 4.61 -3.48
C THR A 6 -18.47 3.18 -3.49
N ASN A 7 -18.52 2.53 -4.65
CA ASN A 7 -18.99 1.14 -4.82
C ASN A 7 -17.83 0.13 -4.93
N ASN A 8 -16.57 0.55 -4.77
CA ASN A 8 -15.46 -0.39 -4.70
C ASN A 8 -15.64 -1.38 -3.54
N ILE A 9 -15.04 -2.56 -3.65
CA ILE A 9 -15.22 -3.67 -2.72
C ILE A 9 -14.83 -3.30 -1.27
N PHE A 10 -13.78 -2.49 -1.08
CA PHE A 10 -13.32 -2.10 0.26
C PHE A 10 -14.27 -1.06 0.90
N ALA A 11 -14.81 -0.14 0.11
CA ALA A 11 -15.86 0.76 0.59
C ALA A 11 -17.11 0.00 1.05
N LYS A 12 -17.48 -1.08 0.36
CA LYS A 12 -18.59 -1.96 0.76
C LYS A 12 -18.28 -2.71 2.06
N ILE A 13 -17.05 -3.20 2.23
CA ILE A 13 -16.61 -3.83 3.49
C ILE A 13 -16.69 -2.83 4.65
N LEU A 14 -16.22 -1.59 4.45
CA LEU A 14 -16.28 -0.54 5.48
C LEU A 14 -17.72 -0.20 5.91
N ARG A 15 -18.68 -0.31 5.00
CA ARG A 15 -20.11 -0.10 5.30
C ARG A 15 -20.82 -1.36 5.84
N GLY A 16 -20.10 -2.48 5.97
CA GLY A 16 -20.68 -3.75 6.43
C GLY A 16 -21.56 -4.47 5.39
N GLU A 17 -21.52 -4.04 4.13
CA GLU A 17 -22.27 -4.67 3.04
C GLU A 17 -21.64 -5.99 2.56
N LEU A 18 -20.35 -6.16 2.81
CA LEU A 18 -19.59 -7.38 2.51
C LEU A 18 -18.83 -7.85 3.74
N PRO A 19 -18.76 -9.18 3.97
CA PRO A 19 -18.01 -9.74 5.09
C PRO A 19 -16.51 -9.65 4.85
N CYS A 20 -15.72 -9.62 5.94
CA CYS A 20 -14.28 -9.80 5.92
C CYS A 20 -13.81 -10.53 7.17
N TYR A 21 -12.63 -11.15 7.11
CA TYR A 21 -11.93 -11.71 8.27
C TYR A 21 -11.18 -10.59 8.98
N LYS A 22 -11.90 -9.83 9.83
CA LYS A 22 -11.37 -8.66 10.54
C LYS A 22 -10.26 -9.04 11.50
N VAL A 23 -9.11 -8.41 11.37
CA VAL A 23 -7.94 -8.56 12.26
C VAL A 23 -7.87 -7.42 13.28
N TYR A 24 -8.16 -6.20 12.84
CA TYR A 24 -8.10 -5.00 13.66
C TYR A 24 -8.98 -3.90 13.08
N GLU A 25 -9.50 -3.03 13.94
CA GLU A 25 -10.23 -1.84 13.51
C GLU A 25 -10.10 -0.74 14.57
N ASP A 26 -9.93 0.49 14.10
CA ASP A 26 -10.06 1.70 14.89
C ASP A 26 -10.86 2.77 14.12
N ASP A 27 -10.82 4.03 14.56
CA ASP A 27 -11.52 5.13 13.91
C ASP A 27 -10.92 5.56 12.57
N LYS A 28 -9.71 5.10 12.22
CA LYS A 28 -8.95 5.53 11.03
C LYS A 28 -8.71 4.43 10.01
N ALA A 29 -8.60 3.19 10.46
CA ALA A 29 -8.23 2.06 9.60
C ALA A 29 -9.00 0.78 9.97
N LEU A 30 -9.12 -0.10 8.98
CA LEU A 30 -9.60 -1.47 9.13
C LEU A 30 -8.54 -2.41 8.56
N ALA A 31 -8.20 -3.47 9.29
CA ALA A 31 -7.33 -4.55 8.80
C ALA A 31 -8.09 -5.87 8.77
N PHE A 32 -7.92 -6.61 7.68
CA PHE A 32 -8.55 -7.91 7.45
C PHE A 32 -7.67 -8.81 6.57
N LEU A 33 -7.93 -10.11 6.58
CA LEU A 33 -7.18 -11.05 5.74
C LEU A 33 -7.58 -10.92 4.27
N ASP A 34 -6.59 -10.98 3.39
CA ASP A 34 -6.81 -11.03 1.96
C ASP A 34 -7.43 -12.39 1.58
N ILE A 35 -8.51 -12.37 0.82
CA ILE A 35 -9.19 -13.59 0.33
C ILE A 35 -8.45 -14.25 -0.85
N MET A 36 -7.48 -13.56 -1.45
CA MET A 36 -6.56 -14.10 -2.46
C MET A 36 -5.11 -13.94 -1.95
N PRO A 37 -4.74 -14.64 -0.88
CA PRO A 37 -3.50 -14.40 -0.18
C PRO A 37 -2.28 -14.81 -1.02
N ARG A 38 -1.20 -14.04 -0.93
CA ARG A 38 0.11 -14.37 -1.51
C ARG A 38 0.93 -15.29 -0.62
N SER A 39 0.61 -15.31 0.67
CA SER A 39 1.16 -16.22 1.68
C SER A 39 0.15 -16.35 2.81
N GLU A 40 0.31 -17.34 3.68
CA GLU A 40 -0.50 -17.47 4.88
C GLU A 40 -0.39 -16.21 5.75
N GLY A 41 -1.53 -15.73 6.27
CA GLY A 41 -1.56 -14.52 7.08
C GLY A 41 -1.45 -13.20 6.31
N HIS A 42 -1.50 -13.21 4.98
CA HIS A 42 -1.55 -11.99 4.18
C HIS A 42 -2.72 -11.12 4.61
N ALA A 43 -2.44 -9.97 5.17
CA ALA A 43 -3.42 -9.00 5.63
C ALA A 43 -3.38 -7.72 4.80
N LEU A 44 -4.52 -7.06 4.73
CA LEU A 44 -4.70 -5.74 4.15
C LEU A 44 -5.02 -4.75 5.27
N VAL A 45 -4.42 -3.58 5.23
CA VAL A 45 -4.80 -2.44 6.07
C VAL A 45 -5.33 -1.35 5.16
N ILE A 46 -6.61 -1.04 5.28
CA ILE A 46 -7.27 -0.02 4.47
C ILE A 46 -7.55 1.23 5.29
N THR A 47 -7.48 2.40 4.66
CA THR A 47 -7.91 3.66 5.28
C THR A 47 -9.44 3.72 5.36
N LYS A 48 -9.97 4.45 6.36
CA LYS A 48 -11.40 4.80 6.38
C LYS A 48 -11.71 6.11 5.63
N GLU A 49 -10.66 6.81 5.15
CA GLU A 49 -10.81 7.95 4.24
C GLU A 49 -11.14 7.50 2.82
N LYS A 50 -11.87 8.32 2.09
CA LYS A 50 -12.17 8.09 0.67
C LYS A 50 -10.97 8.50 -0.18
N ALA A 51 -9.94 7.64 -0.20
CA ALA A 51 -8.74 7.84 -0.97
C ALA A 51 -8.51 6.65 -1.91
N ARG A 52 -8.19 6.91 -3.18
CA ARG A 52 -7.93 5.88 -4.19
C ARG A 52 -6.56 5.25 -4.02
N ASP A 53 -5.58 6.09 -3.75
CA ASP A 53 -4.16 5.74 -3.70
C ASP A 53 -3.38 6.78 -2.88
N LEU A 54 -2.05 6.69 -2.92
CA LEU A 54 -1.15 7.60 -2.19
C LEU A 54 -1.25 9.05 -2.65
N PHE A 55 -1.73 9.30 -3.88
CA PHE A 55 -1.70 10.64 -4.48
C PHE A 55 -2.89 11.51 -4.06
N ASP A 56 -3.97 10.91 -3.54
CA ASP A 56 -5.16 11.65 -3.12
C ASP A 56 -5.50 11.55 -1.62
N ILE A 57 -4.73 10.79 -0.84
CA ILE A 57 -4.89 10.74 0.62
C ILE A 57 -4.26 11.97 1.29
N LYS A 58 -4.90 12.44 2.36
CA LYS A 58 -4.31 13.50 3.20
C LYS A 58 -3.10 12.97 3.98
N PRO A 59 -2.03 13.77 4.15
CA PRO A 59 -0.83 13.34 4.89
C PRO A 59 -1.12 12.83 6.30
N GLU A 60 -2.03 13.47 7.03
CA GLU A 60 -2.40 13.07 8.40
C GLU A 60 -3.11 11.71 8.42
N ALA A 61 -3.95 11.44 7.43
CA ALA A 61 -4.63 10.16 7.29
C ALA A 61 -3.66 9.05 6.89
N LEU A 62 -2.70 9.35 6.01
CA LEU A 62 -1.63 8.44 5.64
C LEU A 62 -0.75 8.09 6.84
N ALA A 63 -0.36 9.08 7.65
CA ALA A 63 0.44 8.85 8.85
C ALA A 63 -0.28 7.90 9.83
N LYS A 64 -1.59 8.07 10.01
CA LYS A 64 -2.40 7.18 10.87
C LYS A 64 -2.52 5.77 10.30
N LEU A 65 -2.73 5.64 8.99
CA LEU A 65 -2.74 4.34 8.30
C LEU A 65 -1.42 3.60 8.50
N MET A 66 -0.29 4.28 8.28
CA MET A 66 1.04 3.68 8.43
C MET A 66 1.38 3.34 9.89
N ALA A 67 0.89 4.10 10.86
CA ALA A 67 1.01 3.76 12.28
C ALA A 67 0.29 2.43 12.61
N VAL A 68 -0.87 2.19 12.01
CA VAL A 68 -1.58 0.89 12.15
C VAL A 68 -0.79 -0.23 11.48
N VAL A 69 -0.24 -0.02 10.29
CA VAL A 69 0.63 -1.00 9.61
C VAL A 69 1.83 -1.36 10.49
N GLN A 70 2.53 -0.36 11.04
CA GLN A 70 3.68 -0.55 11.94
C GLN A 70 3.29 -1.34 13.20
N LYS A 71 2.11 -1.09 13.75
CA LYS A 71 1.60 -1.80 14.93
C LYS A 71 1.28 -3.26 14.65
N LEU A 72 0.71 -3.55 13.46
CA LEU A 72 0.21 -4.88 13.12
C LEU A 72 1.28 -5.80 12.52
N ALA A 73 2.21 -5.26 11.74
CA ALA A 73 3.19 -6.06 11.03
C ALA A 73 4.00 -7.01 11.95
N PRO A 74 4.59 -6.58 13.09
CA PRO A 74 5.31 -7.48 13.97
C PRO A 74 4.39 -8.52 14.63
N LYS A 75 3.14 -8.16 14.93
CA LYS A 75 2.17 -9.08 15.53
C LYS A 75 1.75 -10.19 14.55
N ILE A 76 1.57 -9.83 13.28
CA ILE A 76 1.28 -10.80 12.20
C ILE A 76 2.50 -11.69 11.96
N GLN A 77 3.71 -11.13 11.93
CA GLN A 77 4.95 -11.90 11.82
C GLN A 77 5.07 -12.95 12.93
N GLU A 78 4.89 -12.53 14.17
CA GLU A 78 4.95 -13.42 15.34
C GLU A 78 3.87 -14.51 15.29
N ALA A 79 2.61 -14.11 15.03
CA ALA A 79 1.47 -15.03 15.00
C ALA A 79 1.60 -16.11 13.91
N MET A 80 2.23 -15.77 12.80
CA MET A 80 2.44 -16.68 11.67
C MET A 80 3.76 -17.46 11.75
N GLY A 81 4.63 -17.17 12.73
CA GLY A 81 5.98 -17.72 12.81
C GLY A 81 6.82 -17.35 11.57
N ALA A 82 6.57 -16.18 10.99
CA ALA A 82 7.26 -15.73 9.78
C ALA A 82 8.64 -15.17 10.09
N GLU A 83 9.58 -15.36 9.16
CA GLU A 83 10.97 -14.87 9.29
C GLU A 83 11.11 -13.43 8.81
N GLY A 84 10.14 -12.93 8.05
CA GLY A 84 10.07 -11.56 7.57
C GLY A 84 8.67 -11.13 7.20
N VAL A 85 8.52 -9.84 6.92
CA VAL A 85 7.25 -9.25 6.44
C VAL A 85 7.53 -8.32 5.27
N LEU A 86 6.81 -8.52 4.19
CA LEU A 86 6.83 -7.62 3.05
C LEU A 86 5.68 -6.64 3.19
N ILE A 87 5.97 -5.35 3.13
CA ILE A 87 4.99 -4.27 3.09
C ILE A 87 4.93 -3.74 1.65
N GLN A 88 3.73 -3.74 1.07
CA GLN A 88 3.51 -3.25 -0.30
C GLN A 88 2.31 -2.33 -0.36
N GLN A 89 2.41 -1.30 -1.20
CA GLN A 89 1.32 -0.40 -1.55
C GLN A 89 1.45 -0.05 -3.04
N PHE A 90 0.34 -0.06 -3.77
CA PHE A 90 0.31 0.11 -5.22
C PHE A 90 -0.50 1.34 -5.60
N ASN A 91 -0.01 2.10 -6.59
CA ASN A 91 -0.64 3.31 -7.09
C ASN A 91 -0.85 3.21 -8.60
N GLY A 92 -2.10 2.99 -8.99
CA GLY A 92 -2.50 2.84 -10.39
C GLY A 92 -2.41 1.41 -10.92
N ALA A 93 -3.15 1.15 -11.99
CA ALA A 93 -3.25 -0.17 -12.61
C ALA A 93 -1.90 -0.69 -13.14
N ALA A 94 -1.07 0.20 -13.72
CA ALA A 94 0.28 -0.15 -14.21
C ALA A 94 1.22 -0.61 -13.09
N ALA A 95 0.93 -0.23 -11.83
CA ALA A 95 1.65 -0.67 -10.64
C ALA A 95 0.91 -1.79 -9.90
N CYS A 96 0.04 -2.55 -10.57
CA CYS A 96 -0.73 -3.67 -10.02
C CYS A 96 -1.81 -3.31 -8.99
N GLN A 97 -2.25 -2.05 -8.92
CA GLN A 97 -3.41 -1.70 -8.11
C GLN A 97 -4.68 -2.21 -8.80
N THR A 98 -5.43 -3.09 -8.13
CA THR A 98 -6.67 -3.67 -8.65
C THR A 98 -7.92 -3.06 -7.99
N VAL A 99 -7.84 -2.68 -6.72
CA VAL A 99 -8.89 -1.98 -5.99
C VAL A 99 -8.46 -0.55 -5.74
N PHE A 100 -9.21 0.42 -6.29
CA PHE A 100 -8.91 1.84 -6.15
C PHE A 100 -9.51 2.42 -4.86
N HIS A 101 -9.04 1.87 -3.76
CA HIS A 101 -9.16 2.31 -2.39
C HIS A 101 -7.81 2.06 -1.72
N LEU A 102 -7.20 3.08 -1.15
CA LEU A 102 -5.85 2.98 -0.60
C LEU A 102 -5.76 1.89 0.46
N HIS A 103 -4.87 0.96 0.23
CA HIS A 103 -4.59 -0.16 1.13
C HIS A 103 -3.11 -0.51 1.12
N VAL A 104 -2.66 -1.05 2.23
CA VAL A 104 -1.29 -1.54 2.43
C VAL A 104 -1.34 -3.03 2.70
N HIS A 105 -0.56 -3.79 1.97
CA HIS A 105 -0.41 -5.22 2.16
C HIS A 105 0.64 -5.49 3.23
N ILE A 106 0.34 -6.42 4.14
CA ILE A 106 1.26 -7.02 5.09
C ILE A 106 1.36 -8.49 4.74
N VAL A 107 2.48 -8.90 4.17
CA VAL A 107 2.67 -10.25 3.62
C VAL A 107 3.76 -10.97 4.40
N PRO A 108 3.42 -11.95 5.27
CA PRO A 108 4.41 -12.78 5.95
C PRO A 108 5.27 -13.56 4.96
N ARG A 109 6.57 -13.74 5.28
CA ARG A 109 7.55 -14.39 4.43
C ARG A 109 8.43 -15.34 5.23
N TRP A 110 8.88 -16.41 4.55
CA TRP A 110 9.82 -17.41 5.10
C TRP A 110 10.98 -17.59 4.13
N ASN A 111 12.16 -17.89 4.67
CA ASN A 111 13.32 -18.21 3.85
C ASN A 111 13.04 -19.42 2.96
N GLY A 112 13.31 -19.29 1.67
CA GLY A 112 13.07 -20.35 0.69
C GLY A 112 11.61 -20.48 0.22
N ASP A 113 10.69 -19.61 0.64
CA ASP A 113 9.37 -19.60 0.04
C ASP A 113 9.47 -19.15 -1.43
N THR A 114 8.84 -19.90 -2.33
CA THR A 114 8.91 -19.70 -3.77
C THR A 114 7.71 -18.95 -4.34
N ASN A 115 6.73 -18.64 -3.51
CA ASN A 115 5.45 -18.06 -3.93
C ASN A 115 5.52 -16.57 -4.24
N PHE A 116 6.70 -15.98 -4.14
CA PHE A 116 6.91 -14.57 -4.40
C PHE A 116 7.93 -14.37 -5.50
N MET A 117 7.46 -13.86 -6.62
CA MET A 117 8.35 -13.20 -7.57
C MET A 117 8.76 -11.85 -6.97
N PRO A 118 10.03 -11.63 -6.63
CA PRO A 118 10.47 -10.29 -6.26
C PRO A 118 10.13 -9.37 -7.43
N VAL A 119 9.43 -8.28 -7.14
CA VAL A 119 9.17 -7.21 -8.12
C VAL A 119 10.49 -6.53 -8.54
N ILE A 120 11.58 -6.91 -7.89
CA ILE A 120 12.93 -6.43 -8.16
C ILE A 120 13.58 -7.40 -9.16
N GLY A 121 13.24 -7.23 -10.45
CA GLY A 121 14.07 -7.74 -11.52
C GLY A 121 15.28 -6.81 -11.66
N GLU A 122 16.47 -7.39 -11.83
CA GLU A 122 17.64 -6.62 -12.25
C GLU A 122 17.44 -6.12 -13.68
N THR A 123 16.77 -4.98 -13.83
CA THR A 123 16.76 -4.28 -15.12
C THR A 123 17.97 -3.36 -15.13
N ARG A 124 18.96 -3.68 -15.93
CA ARG A 124 20.09 -2.77 -16.17
C ARG A 124 19.60 -1.59 -17.00
N VAL A 125 19.54 -0.43 -16.37
CA VAL A 125 19.27 0.84 -17.06
C VAL A 125 20.60 1.42 -17.53
N LEU A 126 20.67 1.84 -18.81
CA LEU A 126 21.86 2.49 -19.35
C LEU A 126 22.20 3.77 -18.58
N ALA A 127 23.49 4.06 -18.43
CA ALA A 127 23.98 5.22 -17.67
C ALA A 127 23.42 6.54 -18.20
N GLU A 128 23.27 6.68 -19.52
CA GLU A 128 22.66 7.85 -20.14
C GLU A 128 21.18 8.00 -19.77
N ALA A 129 20.43 6.89 -19.69
CA ALA A 129 19.05 6.90 -19.27
C ALA A 129 18.90 7.29 -17.78
N LEU A 130 19.83 6.87 -16.91
CA LEU A 130 19.89 7.28 -15.53
C LEU A 130 20.11 8.78 -15.39
N SER A 131 21.08 9.35 -16.15
CA SER A 131 21.36 10.80 -16.15
C SER A 131 20.15 11.61 -16.63
N ALA A 132 19.47 11.17 -17.68
CA ALA A 132 18.26 11.83 -18.19
C ALA A 132 17.12 11.77 -17.16
N SER A 133 16.89 10.60 -16.55
CA SER A 133 15.89 10.41 -15.51
C SER A 133 16.18 11.30 -14.29
N PHE A 134 17.44 11.36 -13.85
CA PHE A 134 17.87 12.21 -12.73
C PHE A 134 17.55 13.69 -12.98
N LYS A 135 17.90 14.22 -14.15
CA LYS A 135 17.61 15.62 -14.51
C LYS A 135 16.10 15.91 -14.51
N ARG A 136 15.30 15.02 -15.06
CA ARG A 136 13.83 15.17 -15.10
C ARG A 136 13.22 15.18 -13.69
N ILE A 137 13.69 14.26 -12.83
CA ILE A 137 13.22 14.19 -11.44
C ILE A 137 13.66 15.45 -10.68
N GLN A 138 14.91 15.87 -10.80
CA GLN A 138 15.39 17.11 -10.16
C GLN A 138 14.57 18.35 -10.56
N SER A 139 14.24 18.48 -11.84
CA SER A 139 13.42 19.61 -12.31
C SER A 139 12.03 19.59 -11.66
N ALA A 140 11.39 18.43 -11.57
CA ALA A 140 10.10 18.29 -10.90
C ALA A 140 10.17 18.64 -9.41
N PHE A 141 11.25 18.29 -8.71
CA PHE A 141 11.44 18.68 -7.30
C PHE A 141 11.69 20.17 -7.12
N ALA A 142 12.38 20.82 -8.06
CA ALA A 142 12.59 22.27 -8.02
C ALA A 142 11.24 23.03 -8.11
N GLU A 143 10.31 22.56 -8.91
CA GLU A 143 8.95 23.11 -9.01
C GLU A 143 8.17 22.93 -7.70
N VAL A 144 8.28 21.76 -7.05
CA VAL A 144 7.64 21.49 -5.76
C VAL A 144 8.21 22.40 -4.66
N SER A 145 9.52 22.62 -4.64
CA SER A 145 10.17 23.50 -3.67
C SER A 145 9.81 24.96 -3.87
N ALA A 146 9.59 25.40 -5.11
CA ALA A 146 9.16 26.76 -5.45
C ALA A 146 7.67 27.01 -5.17
N GLY A 147 6.84 25.94 -5.20
CA GLY A 147 5.40 26.00 -4.97
C GLY A 147 4.97 25.94 -3.49
N GLY A 148 5.90 25.79 -2.56
CA GLY A 148 5.63 25.64 -1.11
C GLY A 148 4.60 24.52 -0.84
N LEU A 149 4.95 23.54 -0.04
CA LEU A 149 3.93 22.71 0.62
C LEU A 149 3.09 23.70 1.46
N ALA A 150 1.94 24.07 0.94
CA ALA A 150 0.97 24.83 1.73
C ALA A 150 0.63 24.00 2.99
N PRO A 151 0.56 24.61 4.18
CA PRO A 151 0.32 23.95 5.45
C PRO A 151 -1.03 23.22 5.47
#